data_94dfcaa16c403828f2bd3d2d06974bcc
#
_entry.id   94dfcaa16c403828f2bd3d2d06974bcc
#
_cell.length_a   1.000
_cell.length_b   1.000
_cell.length_c   1.000
_cell.angle_alpha   90.00
_cell.angle_beta   90.00
_cell.angle_gamma   90.00
#
_symmetry.space_group_name_H-M   'P 1'
#
loop_
_entity.id
_entity.type
_entity.pdbx_description
1 polymer ?
#
loop_
_entity_poly.entity_id
_entity_poly.type
_entity_poly.pdbx_seq_one_letter_code
_entity_poly.pdbx_strand_id
1 'polypeptide(L)'
;MLSKFDNINFKREVSPLVEEQNIAFNLEYTPSNNLLVGGNRLFRDYDIRSEIETLKAISERALRFFPELADIKCIRAYSGVRPFVTDHLPIVSDVDSIPGYYIAAGHEGDGICFSPITGRFMEQIISGKPTDFDITKLDFARFAKAQA
;
A
#
# COMPACT_ATOMS: atom_id res chain seq x y z
N MET A 1 2.72 33.05 -10.87
CA MET A 1 2.36 32.03 -11.87
C MET A 1 1.74 30.74 -11.24
N LEU A 2 1.42 30.75 -9.94
CA LEU A 2 0.79 29.63 -9.19
C LEU A 2 -0.74 29.74 -9.11
N SER A 3 -1.32 30.89 -9.43
CA SER A 3 -2.78 31.15 -9.28
C SER A 3 -3.70 30.46 -10.31
N LYS A 4 -3.15 29.77 -11.29
CA LYS A 4 -3.97 29.04 -12.27
C LYS A 4 -4.33 27.61 -11.86
N PHE A 5 -3.67 27.07 -10.83
CA PHE A 5 -3.94 25.71 -10.34
C PHE A 5 -5.05 25.66 -9.28
N ASP A 6 -5.35 26.80 -8.63
CA ASP A 6 -6.37 26.84 -7.57
C ASP A 6 -7.82 26.68 -8.08
N ASN A 7 -8.03 26.76 -9.39
CA ASN A 7 -9.37 26.62 -10.02
C ASN A 7 -9.61 25.24 -10.65
N ILE A 8 -8.65 24.31 -10.58
CA ILE A 8 -8.90 22.94 -11.01
C ILE A 8 -9.57 22.20 -9.85
N ASN A 9 -10.89 22.24 -9.84
CA ASN A 9 -11.70 21.59 -8.83
C ASN A 9 -11.68 20.07 -9.08
N PHE A 10 -10.60 19.41 -8.70
CA PHE A 10 -10.41 17.97 -8.86
C PHE A 10 -11.50 17.11 -8.19
N LYS A 11 -12.26 17.71 -7.26
CA LYS A 11 -13.36 17.02 -6.57
C LYS A 11 -14.65 16.95 -7.39
N ARG A 12 -14.80 17.76 -8.44
CA ARG A 12 -16.12 18.00 -9.04
C ARG A 12 -16.58 16.98 -10.07
N GLU A 13 -15.76 16.00 -10.42
CA GLU A 13 -16.10 15.05 -11.49
C GLU A 13 -15.55 13.63 -11.27
N VAL A 14 -15.39 13.19 -10.03
CA VAL A 14 -15.13 11.79 -9.75
C VAL A 14 -16.45 11.06 -9.78
N SER A 15 -16.56 10.01 -10.60
CA SER A 15 -17.81 9.23 -10.63
C SER A 15 -18.06 8.56 -9.29
N PRO A 16 -19.33 8.35 -8.92
CA PRO A 16 -19.67 7.62 -7.70
C PRO A 16 -18.97 6.25 -7.61
N LEU A 17 -18.82 5.59 -8.75
CA LEU A 17 -18.13 4.30 -8.82
C LEU A 17 -16.65 4.39 -8.40
N VAL A 18 -15.94 5.44 -8.80
CA VAL A 18 -14.53 5.65 -8.42
C VAL A 18 -14.40 5.90 -6.92
N GLU A 19 -15.33 6.65 -6.34
CA GLU A 19 -15.36 6.90 -4.90
C GLU A 19 -15.71 5.63 -4.11
N GLU A 20 -16.77 4.93 -4.50
CA GLU A 20 -17.23 3.69 -3.86
C GLU A 20 -16.15 2.61 -3.85
N GLN A 21 -15.44 2.45 -4.97
CA GLN A 21 -14.36 1.48 -5.10
C GLN A 21 -13.03 1.94 -4.50
N ASN A 22 -12.98 3.13 -3.87
CA ASN A 22 -11.79 3.70 -3.26
C ASN A 22 -10.57 3.68 -4.20
N ILE A 23 -10.76 4.20 -5.43
CA ILE A 23 -9.75 4.19 -6.47
C ILE A 23 -8.73 5.29 -6.25
N ALA A 24 -7.49 4.90 -5.97
CA ALA A 24 -6.31 5.75 -6.13
C ALA A 24 -5.82 5.68 -7.59
N PHE A 25 -5.17 6.73 -8.07
CA PHE A 25 -4.53 6.70 -9.38
C PHE A 25 -3.02 6.47 -9.21
N ASN A 26 -2.53 5.42 -9.83
CA ASN A 26 -1.12 5.11 -9.97
C ASN A 26 -0.86 4.64 -11.41
N LEU A 27 0.17 5.16 -12.04
CA LEU A 27 0.59 4.79 -13.38
C LEU A 27 2.10 4.58 -13.38
N GLU A 28 2.52 3.37 -13.68
CA GLU A 28 3.93 3.00 -13.77
C GLU A 28 4.25 2.43 -15.15
N TYR A 29 5.37 2.89 -15.71
CA TYR A 29 5.93 2.31 -16.92
C TYR A 29 6.90 1.19 -16.56
N THR A 30 6.66 0.00 -17.07
CA THR A 30 7.51 -1.15 -16.79
C THR A 30 8.65 -1.30 -17.80
N PRO A 31 9.77 -1.93 -17.42
CA PRO A 31 10.86 -2.21 -18.36
C PRO A 31 10.44 -3.03 -19.60
N SER A 32 9.34 -3.75 -19.52
CA SER A 32 8.77 -4.55 -20.62
C SER A 32 7.83 -3.77 -21.54
N ASN A 33 7.88 -2.43 -21.50
CA ASN A 33 7.01 -1.53 -22.29
C ASN A 33 5.50 -1.70 -22.02
N ASN A 34 5.14 -2.13 -20.81
CA ASN A 34 3.75 -2.17 -20.37
C ASN A 34 3.45 -1.01 -19.42
N LEU A 35 2.20 -0.59 -19.37
CA LEU A 35 1.70 0.32 -18.35
C LEU A 35 1.02 -0.49 -17.24
N LEU A 36 1.45 -0.27 -16.02
CA LEU A 36 0.78 -0.74 -14.82
C LEU A 36 -0.13 0.37 -14.32
N VAL A 37 -1.42 0.11 -14.34
CA VAL A 37 -2.45 1.07 -13.93
C VAL A 37 -3.13 0.55 -12.69
N GLY A 38 -3.10 1.30 -11.64
CA GLY A 38 -3.72 0.90 -10.39
C GLY A 38 -4.31 2.09 -9.62
N GLY A 39 -4.94 1.87 -8.58
CA GLY A 39 -5.56 0.66 -8.11
C GLY A 39 -6.47 1.01 -6.95
N ASN A 40 -7.01 0.02 -6.30
CA ASN A 40 -7.90 0.23 -5.17
C ASN A 40 -7.42 -0.50 -3.90
N ARG A 41 -8.09 -0.21 -2.78
CA ARG A 41 -7.87 -0.88 -1.49
C ARG A 41 -9.22 -1.14 -0.86
N LEU A 42 -9.58 -2.42 -0.75
CA LEU A 42 -10.81 -2.85 -0.10
C LEU A 42 -10.49 -3.84 1.01
N PHE A 43 -11.21 -3.75 2.12
CA PHE A 43 -11.15 -4.73 3.18
C PHE A 43 -12.05 -5.91 2.79
N ARG A 44 -11.46 -7.01 2.31
CA ARG A 44 -12.15 -8.21 1.81
C ARG A 44 -11.48 -9.51 2.26
N ASP A 45 -10.92 -9.51 3.44
CA ASP A 45 -10.12 -10.63 3.96
C ASP A 45 -9.05 -11.05 2.95
N TYR A 46 -9.03 -12.32 2.54
CA TYR A 46 -8.09 -12.87 1.57
C TYR A 46 -8.67 -13.02 0.16
N ASP A 47 -9.78 -12.33 -0.15
CA ASP A 47 -10.36 -12.35 -1.49
C ASP A 47 -9.55 -11.51 -2.47
N ILE A 48 -8.81 -12.20 -3.36
CA ILE A 48 -7.95 -11.59 -4.38
C ILE A 48 -8.61 -11.55 -5.78
N ARG A 49 -9.93 -11.76 -5.87
CA ARG A 49 -10.62 -11.66 -7.15
C ARG A 49 -10.69 -10.20 -7.61
N SER A 50 -10.39 -9.98 -8.89
CA SER A 50 -10.56 -8.67 -9.52
C SER A 50 -11.98 -8.56 -10.08
N GLU A 51 -12.79 -7.65 -9.55
CA GLU A 51 -14.15 -7.43 -10.01
C GLU A 51 -14.20 -6.48 -11.21
N ILE A 52 -15.16 -6.69 -12.08
CA ILE A 52 -15.29 -5.91 -13.31
C ILE A 52 -15.61 -4.43 -13.00
N GLU A 53 -16.37 -4.17 -11.95
CA GLU A 53 -16.70 -2.82 -11.48
C GLU A 53 -15.46 -2.08 -11.02
N THR A 54 -14.58 -2.73 -10.28
CA THR A 54 -13.28 -2.19 -9.87
C THR A 54 -12.41 -1.87 -11.09
N LEU A 55 -12.36 -2.77 -12.07
CA LEU A 55 -11.57 -2.55 -13.29
C LEU A 55 -12.12 -1.39 -14.12
N LYS A 56 -13.44 -1.25 -14.23
CA LYS A 56 -14.09 -0.11 -14.87
C LYS A 56 -13.72 1.20 -14.16
N ALA A 57 -13.83 1.23 -12.83
CA ALA A 57 -13.50 2.40 -12.03
C ALA A 57 -12.02 2.82 -12.17
N ILE A 58 -11.09 1.86 -12.17
CA ILE A 58 -9.67 2.12 -12.41
C ILE A 58 -9.46 2.69 -13.82
N SER A 59 -10.10 2.09 -14.84
CA SER A 59 -10.00 2.55 -16.23
C SER A 59 -10.58 3.96 -16.40
N GLU A 60 -11.75 4.23 -15.84
CA GLU A 60 -12.38 5.54 -15.86
C GLU A 60 -11.48 6.61 -15.22
N ARG A 61 -10.89 6.27 -14.07
CA ARG A 61 -9.95 7.17 -13.39
C ARG A 61 -8.70 7.43 -14.23
N ALA A 62 -8.14 6.41 -14.87
CA ALA A 62 -6.98 6.54 -15.74
C ALA A 62 -7.26 7.39 -16.97
N LEU A 63 -8.37 7.14 -17.67
CA LEU A 63 -8.78 7.86 -18.88
C LEU A 63 -9.06 9.33 -18.63
N ARG A 64 -9.44 9.69 -17.42
CA ARG A 64 -9.59 11.08 -17.03
C ARG A 64 -8.27 11.87 -17.07
N PHE A 65 -7.16 11.23 -16.70
CA PHE A 65 -5.83 11.84 -16.71
C PHE A 65 -5.14 11.69 -18.07
N PHE A 66 -5.36 10.55 -18.73
CA PHE A 66 -4.71 10.17 -19.97
C PHE A 66 -5.74 9.57 -20.94
N PRO A 67 -6.50 10.40 -21.66
CA PRO A 67 -7.53 9.93 -22.62
C PRO A 67 -6.97 9.01 -23.70
N GLU A 68 -5.69 9.14 -24.03
CA GLU A 68 -4.98 8.34 -25.04
C GLU A 68 -4.91 6.86 -24.66
N LEU A 69 -5.10 6.52 -23.39
CA LEU A 69 -5.14 5.12 -22.93
C LEU A 69 -6.39 4.37 -23.42
N ALA A 70 -7.39 5.07 -23.97
CA ALA A 70 -8.62 4.43 -24.44
C ALA A 70 -8.38 3.38 -25.55
N ASP A 71 -7.35 3.58 -26.36
CA ASP A 71 -7.00 2.68 -27.45
C ASP A 71 -6.05 1.54 -27.03
N ILE A 72 -5.60 1.56 -25.77
CA ILE A 72 -4.68 0.54 -25.26
C ILE A 72 -5.45 -0.63 -24.66
N LYS A 73 -5.11 -1.84 -25.09
CA LYS A 73 -5.75 -3.06 -24.60
C LYS A 73 -5.22 -3.45 -23.24
N CYS A 74 -6.13 -3.78 -22.32
CA CYS A 74 -5.77 -4.41 -21.06
C CYS A 74 -5.26 -5.84 -21.34
N ILE A 75 -4.05 -6.13 -20.88
CA ILE A 75 -3.42 -7.45 -21.05
C ILE A 75 -3.91 -8.39 -19.95
N ARG A 76 -3.97 -7.90 -18.71
CA ARG A 76 -4.44 -8.65 -17.54
C ARG A 76 -4.77 -7.70 -16.38
N ALA A 77 -5.58 -8.22 -15.47
CA ALA A 77 -5.77 -7.62 -14.14
C ALA A 77 -5.32 -8.62 -13.08
N TYR A 78 -4.89 -8.09 -11.92
CA TYR A 78 -4.53 -8.89 -10.78
C TYR A 78 -4.76 -8.11 -9.48
N SER A 79 -4.91 -8.84 -8.40
CA SER A 79 -5.04 -8.31 -7.05
C SER A 79 -4.10 -9.06 -6.12
N GLY A 80 -3.86 -8.50 -4.95
CA GLY A 80 -3.05 -9.12 -3.91
C GLY A 80 -3.52 -8.70 -2.53
N VAL A 81 -3.03 -9.39 -1.52
CA VAL A 81 -3.28 -9.04 -0.12
C VAL A 81 -2.23 -8.06 0.34
N ARG A 82 -2.67 -6.96 0.97
CA ARG A 82 -1.79 -5.98 1.57
C ARG A 82 -1.59 -6.30 3.05
N PRO A 83 -0.36 -6.32 3.56
CA PRO A 83 -0.10 -6.55 4.98
C PRO A 83 -0.52 -5.32 5.80
N PHE A 84 -1.75 -5.35 6.26
CA PHE A 84 -2.38 -4.28 7.04
C PHE A 84 -2.16 -4.50 8.54
N VAL A 85 -1.93 -3.41 9.25
CA VAL A 85 -1.88 -3.37 10.72
C VAL A 85 -2.81 -2.25 11.20
N THR A 86 -3.57 -2.52 12.25
CA THR A 86 -4.67 -1.63 12.71
C THR A 86 -4.23 -0.24 13.13
N ASP A 87 -2.97 -0.08 13.55
CA ASP A 87 -2.37 1.20 13.92
C ASP A 87 -1.53 1.83 12.80
N HIS A 88 -1.50 1.22 11.61
CA HIS A 88 -0.73 1.66 10.44
C HIS A 88 0.78 1.75 10.64
N LEU A 89 1.32 1.10 11.68
CA LEU A 89 2.75 1.00 11.92
C LEU A 89 3.24 -0.42 11.67
N PRO A 90 4.37 -0.61 10.99
CA PRO A 90 4.93 -1.96 10.81
C PRO A 90 5.32 -2.57 12.17
N ILE A 91 5.44 -3.90 12.20
CA ILE A 91 5.97 -4.65 13.33
C ILE A 91 7.40 -5.03 12.98
N VAL A 92 8.34 -4.61 13.80
CA VAL A 92 9.76 -4.94 13.66
C VAL A 92 10.30 -5.21 15.06
N SER A 93 10.21 -6.46 15.51
CA SER A 93 10.62 -6.85 16.87
C SER A 93 10.81 -8.36 16.99
N ASP A 94 11.37 -8.80 18.11
CA ASP A 94 11.17 -10.12 18.66
C ASP A 94 9.78 -10.25 19.31
N VAL A 95 9.44 -11.46 19.72
CA VAL A 95 8.19 -11.76 20.44
C VAL A 95 8.54 -12.41 21.76
N ASP A 96 8.47 -11.64 22.83
CA ASP A 96 8.88 -12.05 24.19
C ASP A 96 8.31 -13.41 24.63
N SER A 97 7.05 -13.68 24.25
CA SER A 97 6.36 -14.93 24.61
C SER A 97 6.84 -16.15 23.83
N ILE A 98 7.62 -15.97 22.76
CA ILE A 98 8.10 -17.06 21.89
C ILE A 98 9.59 -16.84 21.61
N PRO A 99 10.50 -17.32 22.46
CA PRO A 99 11.93 -17.13 22.28
C PRO A 99 12.44 -17.58 20.90
N GLY A 100 13.19 -16.70 20.23
CA GLY A 100 13.72 -16.94 18.88
C GLY A 100 12.74 -16.66 17.74
N TYR A 101 11.53 -16.16 18.03
CA TYR A 101 10.58 -15.74 17.02
C TYR A 101 10.66 -14.22 16.81
N TYR A 102 10.82 -13.80 15.55
CA TYR A 102 10.97 -12.41 15.15
C TYR A 102 9.96 -12.06 14.08
N ILE A 103 9.47 -10.82 14.10
CA ILE A 103 8.49 -10.31 13.13
C ILE A 103 9.05 -9.10 12.41
N ALA A 104 8.97 -9.09 11.08
CA ALA A 104 9.19 -7.94 10.22
C ALA A 104 8.06 -7.89 9.19
N ALA A 105 6.96 -7.21 9.49
CA ALA A 105 5.73 -7.25 8.70
C ALA A 105 4.90 -5.97 8.85
N GLY A 106 3.80 -5.85 8.08
CA GLY A 106 2.83 -4.79 8.29
C GLY A 106 3.19 -3.43 7.66
N HIS A 107 4.14 -3.40 6.73
CA HIS A 107 4.59 -2.15 6.08
C HIS A 107 3.58 -1.59 5.06
N GLU A 108 2.45 -2.21 4.89
CA GLU A 108 1.44 -1.85 3.91
C GLU A 108 2.02 -1.65 2.49
N GLY A 109 1.98 -0.43 1.94
CA GLY A 109 2.51 -0.10 0.61
C GLY A 109 3.97 0.30 0.57
N ASP A 110 4.58 0.52 1.72
CA ASP A 110 5.89 1.14 1.83
C ASP A 110 7.02 0.13 2.09
N GLY A 111 6.68 -1.17 2.11
CA GLY A 111 7.61 -2.24 2.45
C GLY A 111 8.85 -2.31 1.57
N ILE A 112 8.74 -2.01 0.28
CA ILE A 112 9.89 -1.97 -0.62
C ILE A 112 10.86 -0.86 -0.20
N CYS A 113 10.36 0.34 0.04
CA CYS A 113 11.17 1.50 0.44
C CYS A 113 11.81 1.30 1.82
N PHE A 114 11.10 0.69 2.75
CA PHE A 114 11.59 0.47 4.11
C PHE A 114 12.36 -0.84 4.30
N SER A 115 12.44 -1.71 3.29
CA SER A 115 13.11 -3.01 3.43
C SER A 115 14.57 -2.92 3.88
N PRO A 116 15.41 -1.96 3.41
CA PRO A 116 16.80 -1.88 3.85
C PRO A 116 16.93 -1.56 5.34
N ILE A 117 16.17 -0.57 5.82
CA ILE A 117 16.23 -0.18 7.24
C ILE A 117 15.60 -1.23 8.14
N THR A 118 14.52 -1.88 7.69
CA THR A 118 13.92 -3.00 8.39
C THR A 118 14.90 -4.16 8.56
N GLY A 119 15.61 -4.52 7.49
CA GLY A 119 16.66 -5.54 7.55
C GLY A 119 17.78 -5.18 8.52
N ARG A 120 18.18 -3.90 8.56
CA ARG A 120 19.17 -3.39 9.50
C ARG A 120 18.70 -3.53 10.96
N PHE A 121 17.47 -3.12 11.27
CA PHE A 121 16.91 -3.27 12.61
C PHE A 121 16.80 -4.74 13.02
N MET A 122 16.34 -5.61 12.11
CA MET A 122 16.26 -7.06 12.38
C MET A 122 17.64 -7.67 12.66
N GLU A 123 18.69 -7.28 11.93
CA GLU A 123 20.07 -7.71 12.22
C GLU A 123 20.48 -7.31 13.63
N GLN A 124 20.21 -6.08 14.02
CA GLN A 124 20.55 -5.56 15.33
C GLN A 124 19.79 -6.29 16.44
N ILE A 125 18.47 -6.48 16.30
CA ILE A 125 17.63 -7.20 17.27
C ILE A 125 18.11 -8.65 17.44
N ILE A 126 18.28 -9.37 16.33
CA ILE A 126 18.71 -10.78 16.36
C ILE A 126 20.10 -10.95 16.97
N SER A 127 20.98 -9.96 16.74
CA SER A 127 22.34 -9.95 17.30
C SER A 127 22.43 -9.42 18.74
N GLY A 128 21.31 -9.03 19.35
CA GLY A 128 21.28 -8.41 20.68
C GLY A 128 21.97 -7.05 20.78
N LYS A 129 22.08 -6.33 19.65
CA LYS A 129 22.66 -4.98 19.58
C LYS A 129 21.57 -3.92 19.74
N PRO A 130 21.91 -2.73 20.25
CA PRO A 130 20.98 -1.62 20.20
C PRO A 130 20.67 -1.22 18.77
N THR A 131 19.42 -0.82 18.51
CA THR A 131 19.01 -0.27 17.20
C THR A 131 19.53 1.15 17.01
N ASP A 132 19.84 1.52 15.76
CA ASP A 132 20.37 2.83 15.42
C ASP A 132 19.39 3.98 15.75
N PHE A 133 18.11 3.67 15.85
CA PHE A 133 17.04 4.59 16.21
C PHE A 133 16.10 3.96 17.24
N ASP A 134 15.33 4.76 17.93
CA ASP A 134 14.25 4.28 18.80
C ASP A 134 13.10 3.71 17.96
N ILE A 135 12.91 2.41 18.04
CA ILE A 135 11.85 1.66 17.35
C ILE A 135 10.82 1.04 18.31
N THR A 136 10.74 1.48 19.54
CA THR A 136 9.79 0.96 20.56
C THR A 136 8.34 0.99 20.07
N LYS A 137 7.99 1.92 19.19
CA LYS A 137 6.65 1.98 18.56
C LYS A 137 6.41 0.87 17.55
N LEU A 138 7.45 0.18 17.08
CA LEU A 138 7.36 -0.92 16.13
C LEU A 138 7.33 -2.29 16.82
N ASP A 139 7.43 -2.31 18.15
CA ASP A 139 7.40 -3.51 18.95
C ASP A 139 6.03 -4.20 18.90
N PHE A 140 6.02 -5.55 18.74
CA PHE A 140 4.81 -6.35 18.77
C PHE A 140 4.08 -6.25 20.12
N ALA A 141 4.81 -6.07 21.23
CA ALA A 141 4.26 -5.94 22.58
C ALA A 141 3.26 -4.78 22.74
N ARG A 142 3.25 -3.80 21.79
CA ARG A 142 2.26 -2.71 21.81
C ARG A 142 0.82 -3.19 21.69
N PHE A 143 0.60 -4.36 21.08
CA PHE A 143 -0.73 -4.97 20.97
C PHE A 143 -1.15 -5.73 22.22
N ALA A 144 -0.22 -6.20 23.03
CA ALA A 144 -0.53 -6.88 24.30
C ALA A 144 -1.18 -5.92 25.33
N LYS A 145 -0.83 -4.63 25.27
CA LYS A 145 -1.39 -3.60 26.15
C LYS A 145 -2.81 -3.15 25.77
N ALA A 146 -3.27 -3.47 24.57
CA ALA A 146 -4.61 -3.09 24.10
C ALA A 146 -5.70 -4.10 24.51
N GLN A 147 -5.35 -5.21 25.12
CA GLN A 147 -6.29 -6.28 25.55
C GLN A 147 -6.54 -6.27 27.07
N ALA A 148 -5.97 -5.35 27.80
CA ALA A 148 -6.15 -5.15 29.24
C ALA A 148 -7.03 -3.91 29.50
#